data_74ffff7fca3a689dfe11b92b516fd599
#
_entry.id   74ffff7fca3a689dfe11b92b516fd599
#
_cell.length_a   1.000
_cell.length_b   1.000
_cell.length_c   1.000
_cell.angle_alpha   90.00
_cell.angle_beta   90.00
_cell.angle_gamma   90.00
#
_symmetry.space_group_name_H-M   'P 1'
#
loop_
_entity.id
_entity.type
_entity.pdbx_description
1 polymer ?
#
loop_
_entity_poly.entity_id
_entity_poly.type
_entity_poly.pdbx_seq_one_letter_code
_entity_poly.pdbx_strand_id
1 'polypeptide(L)'
;CLFLTSGCRAEKPLAGGSHPPVTLSSWVVSWDRERGMEEYEKTADLWDGISLFAADFDEKGNLHFPENLENLRPKGNVPVYLTVVNDRALPGGKMVEKDREMVAEKLKTEESRYHHVKDIIRLAKEKQVDGIEVDYEKIGQDRELMNHFCDFTRMLDLEARAAHLKVRIILEPSTPMSLPYSEGPEYVVMMYNLYGTHSGPGPKADRDFIEKMLKKMVHLPGKKAAAFSTGGCLWQDSHLLGLLGGKKKYITESEAIRLAETHHAVPERDPESAALHFSYKENGSSFDVWYGDRETMNAWITLAANEGISSVSLWRLGGVDMNGLRKD
;
A
#
# COMPACT_ATOMS: atom_id res chain seq x y z
N CYS A 1 -25.12 -7.01 46.87
CA CYS A 1 -24.20 -6.19 46.02
C CYS A 1 -23.13 -7.08 45.46
N LEU A 2 -23.30 -7.53 44.20
CA LEU A 2 -22.23 -8.17 43.45
C LEU A 2 -21.44 -7.07 42.75
N PHE A 3 -20.20 -6.85 43.13
CA PHE A 3 -19.25 -6.05 42.41
C PHE A 3 -18.74 -6.87 41.19
N LEU A 4 -19.23 -6.58 40.01
CA LEU A 4 -18.61 -6.99 38.76
C LEU A 4 -17.33 -6.17 38.60
N THR A 5 -16.18 -6.76 38.97
CA THR A 5 -14.88 -6.25 38.58
C THR A 5 -14.71 -6.52 37.09
N SER A 6 -14.96 -5.49 36.27
CA SER A 6 -14.49 -5.45 34.90
C SER A 6 -12.96 -5.41 34.93
N GLY A 7 -12.34 -6.57 34.86
CA GLY A 7 -10.89 -6.68 34.71
C GLY A 7 -10.51 -6.17 33.30
N CYS A 8 -9.98 -4.97 33.21
CA CYS A 8 -9.18 -4.57 32.03
C CYS A 8 -8.04 -5.56 31.93
N ARG A 9 -8.18 -6.53 31.03
CA ARG A 9 -7.08 -7.39 30.62
C ARG A 9 -6.15 -6.49 29.82
N ALA A 10 -5.03 -6.08 30.40
CA ALA A 10 -4.00 -5.38 29.65
C ALA A 10 -3.64 -6.26 28.45
N GLU A 11 -3.94 -5.78 27.25
CA GLU A 11 -3.58 -6.49 26.02
C GLU A 11 -2.05 -6.59 25.97
N LYS A 12 -1.56 -7.76 25.53
CA LYS A 12 -0.12 -7.94 25.33
C LYS A 12 0.36 -6.98 24.23
N PRO A 13 1.56 -6.41 24.36
CA PRO A 13 2.17 -5.62 23.30
C PRO A 13 2.12 -6.35 21.96
N LEU A 14 1.88 -5.60 20.89
CA LEU A 14 1.93 -6.14 19.55
C LEU A 14 3.39 -6.48 19.19
N ALA A 15 3.67 -7.72 18.87
CA ALA A 15 5.00 -8.20 18.56
C ALA A 15 4.97 -9.30 17.51
N GLY A 16 6.05 -9.42 16.74
CA GLY A 16 6.24 -10.54 15.83
C GLY A 16 6.44 -11.85 16.59
N GLY A 17 5.85 -12.91 16.06
CA GLY A 17 5.96 -14.28 16.58
C GLY A 17 5.93 -15.29 15.45
N SER A 18 5.85 -16.58 15.78
CA SER A 18 5.58 -17.62 14.80
C SER A 18 4.13 -17.50 14.29
N HIS A 19 3.93 -17.75 13.02
CA HIS A 19 2.63 -17.66 12.36
C HIS A 19 2.55 -18.66 11.19
N PRO A 20 1.36 -18.96 10.63
CA PRO A 20 1.26 -19.74 9.40
C PRO A 20 2.07 -19.08 8.27
N PRO A 21 2.67 -19.88 7.36
CA PRO A 21 3.45 -19.34 6.26
C PRO A 21 2.65 -18.36 5.39
N VAL A 22 3.30 -17.26 4.99
CA VAL A 22 2.74 -16.28 4.07
C VAL A 22 3.61 -16.13 2.84
N THR A 23 3.00 -15.78 1.71
CA THR A 23 3.71 -15.27 0.54
C THR A 23 3.94 -13.77 0.71
N LEU A 24 5.13 -13.30 0.35
CA LEU A 24 5.50 -11.89 0.43
C LEU A 24 5.71 -11.30 -0.96
N SER A 25 5.12 -10.14 -1.19
CA SER A 25 5.37 -9.31 -2.37
C SER A 25 5.66 -7.87 -1.97
N SER A 26 6.25 -7.11 -2.87
CA SER A 26 6.49 -5.69 -2.63
C SER A 26 6.40 -4.87 -3.91
N TRP A 27 6.27 -3.55 -3.77
CA TRP A 27 6.28 -2.60 -4.87
C TRP A 27 7.66 -1.96 -5.04
N VAL A 28 8.06 -1.81 -6.29
CA VAL A 28 9.13 -0.92 -6.74
C VAL A 28 8.47 0.24 -7.49
N VAL A 29 8.83 1.45 -7.14
CA VAL A 29 8.23 2.67 -7.70
C VAL A 29 9.17 3.34 -8.70
N SER A 30 8.63 3.99 -9.73
CA SER A 30 9.43 4.62 -10.79
C SER A 30 10.37 5.71 -10.27
N TRP A 31 9.93 6.51 -9.31
CA TRP A 31 10.70 7.65 -8.76
C TRP A 31 11.79 7.26 -7.76
N ASP A 32 11.87 5.98 -7.35
CA ASP A 32 12.90 5.46 -6.43
C ASP A 32 13.39 4.08 -6.86
N ARG A 33 13.38 3.86 -8.17
CA ARG A 33 13.65 2.57 -8.81
C ARG A 33 14.99 1.96 -8.40
N GLU A 34 16.05 2.76 -8.44
CA GLU A 34 17.41 2.25 -8.20
C GLU A 34 17.54 1.67 -6.80
N ARG A 35 17.11 2.42 -5.78
CA ARG A 35 17.15 1.98 -4.39
C ARG A 35 16.21 0.80 -4.15
N GLY A 36 14.99 0.84 -4.70
CA GLY A 36 14.04 -0.26 -4.58
C GLY A 36 14.55 -1.57 -5.20
N MET A 37 15.23 -1.51 -6.35
CA MET A 37 15.82 -2.68 -6.99
C MET A 37 17.06 -3.18 -6.26
N GLU A 38 17.90 -2.30 -5.74
CA GLU A 38 19.05 -2.69 -4.92
C GLU A 38 18.60 -3.47 -3.67
N GLU A 39 17.57 -3.01 -3.01
CA GLU A 39 16.99 -3.69 -1.85
C GLU A 39 16.34 -5.02 -2.22
N TYR A 40 15.60 -5.07 -3.33
CA TYR A 40 15.08 -6.32 -3.87
C TYR A 40 16.20 -7.35 -4.09
N GLU A 41 17.27 -6.96 -4.76
CA GLU A 41 18.38 -7.88 -5.06
C GLU A 41 19.08 -8.41 -3.79
N LYS A 42 19.19 -7.58 -2.74
CA LYS A 42 19.76 -7.99 -1.45
C LYS A 42 18.89 -8.98 -0.69
N THR A 43 17.59 -8.97 -0.94
CA THR A 43 16.57 -9.74 -0.21
C THR A 43 15.73 -10.61 -1.16
N ALA A 44 16.26 -10.99 -2.32
CA ALA A 44 15.51 -11.65 -3.39
C ALA A 44 14.79 -12.94 -2.93
N ASP A 45 15.37 -13.69 -2.01
CA ASP A 45 14.79 -14.95 -1.48
C ASP A 45 13.54 -14.73 -0.61
N LEU A 46 13.28 -13.49 -0.17
CA LEU A 46 12.09 -13.16 0.60
C LEU A 46 10.84 -13.05 -0.29
N TRP A 47 10.99 -12.70 -1.56
CA TRP A 47 9.88 -12.26 -2.37
C TRP A 47 9.30 -13.39 -3.22
N ASP A 48 7.99 -13.54 -3.16
CA ASP A 48 7.19 -14.43 -3.99
C ASP A 48 6.53 -13.67 -5.17
N GLY A 49 6.74 -12.36 -5.26
CA GLY A 49 6.27 -11.50 -6.33
C GLY A 49 6.80 -10.09 -6.19
N ILE A 50 6.86 -9.36 -7.27
CA ILE A 50 7.23 -7.95 -7.32
C ILE A 50 6.26 -7.18 -8.20
N SER A 51 5.89 -5.98 -7.77
CA SER A 51 4.97 -5.12 -8.50
C SER A 51 5.67 -3.84 -8.94
N LEU A 52 5.56 -3.53 -10.21
CA LEU A 52 6.05 -2.27 -10.77
C LEU A 52 4.94 -1.23 -10.67
N PHE A 53 5.08 -0.30 -9.73
CA PHE A 53 4.15 0.81 -9.55
C PHE A 53 4.48 1.89 -10.58
N ALA A 54 3.81 1.81 -11.74
CA ALA A 54 4.35 2.44 -12.92
C ALA A 54 3.33 3.02 -13.89
N ALA A 55 2.25 2.31 -14.20
CA ALA A 55 1.33 2.76 -15.22
C ALA A 55 0.35 3.79 -14.67
N ASP A 56 0.32 4.96 -15.29
CA ASP A 56 -0.57 6.08 -15.03
C ASP A 56 -1.28 6.53 -16.32
N PHE A 57 -1.80 7.75 -16.38
CA PHE A 57 -2.49 8.27 -17.55
C PHE A 57 -1.84 9.57 -18.05
N ASP A 58 -1.72 9.68 -19.37
CA ASP A 58 -1.29 10.90 -20.04
C ASP A 58 -2.38 12.00 -19.99
N GLU A 59 -2.07 13.18 -20.53
CA GLU A 59 -2.99 14.32 -20.61
C GLU A 59 -4.31 14.00 -21.35
N LYS A 60 -4.28 13.03 -22.26
CA LYS A 60 -5.44 12.60 -23.06
C LYS A 60 -6.19 11.45 -22.38
N GLY A 61 -5.71 10.98 -21.25
CA GLY A 61 -6.26 9.83 -20.55
C GLY A 61 -5.90 8.48 -21.17
N ASN A 62 -4.84 8.39 -21.98
CA ASN A 62 -4.30 7.10 -22.41
C ASN A 62 -3.34 6.55 -21.34
N LEU A 63 -3.23 5.23 -21.28
CA LEU A 63 -2.25 4.58 -20.41
C LEU A 63 -0.83 4.99 -20.82
N HIS A 64 -0.06 5.38 -19.82
CA HIS A 64 1.34 5.75 -19.94
C HIS A 64 2.18 4.85 -19.03
N PHE A 65 3.38 4.47 -19.47
CA PHE A 65 4.34 3.69 -18.72
C PHE A 65 5.71 4.39 -18.74
N PRO A 66 6.33 4.65 -17.58
CA PRO A 66 7.60 5.36 -17.50
C PRO A 66 8.74 4.61 -18.21
N GLU A 67 9.49 5.30 -19.07
CA GLU A 67 10.62 4.72 -19.82
C GLU A 67 11.71 4.12 -18.91
N ASN A 68 11.93 4.72 -17.73
CA ASN A 68 12.95 4.25 -16.79
C ASN A 68 12.63 2.88 -16.15
N LEU A 69 11.42 2.36 -16.32
CA LEU A 69 11.03 1.01 -15.90
C LEU A 69 10.95 0.02 -17.07
N GLU A 70 11.21 0.46 -18.28
CA GLU A 70 11.27 -0.44 -19.44
C GLU A 70 12.36 -1.50 -19.26
N ASN A 71 12.02 -2.74 -19.62
CA ASN A 71 12.90 -3.91 -19.49
C ASN A 71 13.35 -4.22 -18.04
N LEU A 72 12.67 -3.67 -17.03
CA LEU A 72 12.93 -4.01 -15.66
C LEU A 72 12.37 -5.40 -15.36
N ARG A 73 13.20 -6.43 -15.45
CA ARG A 73 12.93 -7.74 -14.88
C ARG A 73 13.84 -7.94 -13.67
N PRO A 74 13.25 -8.11 -12.47
CA PRO A 74 13.99 -8.47 -11.28
C PRO A 74 14.75 -9.79 -11.49
N LYS A 75 15.93 -9.93 -10.90
CA LYS A 75 16.62 -11.22 -10.87
C LYS A 75 15.78 -12.23 -10.09
N GLY A 76 15.70 -13.44 -10.63
CA GLY A 76 14.87 -14.51 -10.05
C GLY A 76 13.67 -14.87 -10.95
N ASN A 77 12.95 -15.89 -10.56
CA ASN A 77 11.80 -16.41 -11.32
C ASN A 77 10.48 -16.10 -10.60
N VAL A 78 10.38 -14.90 -10.02
CA VAL A 78 9.16 -14.47 -9.33
C VAL A 78 8.21 -13.76 -10.30
N PRO A 79 6.89 -13.87 -10.11
CA PRO A 79 5.92 -13.12 -10.88
C PRO A 79 6.14 -11.61 -10.78
N VAL A 80 6.05 -10.93 -11.92
CA VAL A 80 6.12 -9.47 -12.03
C VAL A 80 4.73 -8.95 -12.37
N TYR A 81 4.23 -8.00 -11.57
CA TYR A 81 2.95 -7.36 -11.80
C TYR A 81 3.14 -5.91 -12.28
N LEU A 82 2.27 -5.48 -13.15
CA LEU A 82 2.13 -4.09 -13.55
C LEU A 82 1.03 -3.44 -12.73
N THR A 83 1.36 -2.44 -11.91
CA THR A 83 0.37 -1.65 -11.18
C THR A 83 -0.10 -0.48 -12.03
N VAL A 84 -1.39 -0.40 -12.26
CA VAL A 84 -2.08 0.70 -12.96
C VAL A 84 -2.77 1.56 -11.91
N VAL A 85 -2.37 2.83 -11.81
CA VAL A 85 -2.92 3.80 -10.88
C VAL A 85 -3.79 4.83 -11.61
N ASN A 86 -4.65 5.54 -10.87
CA ASN A 86 -5.49 6.58 -11.47
C ASN A 86 -4.89 8.00 -11.36
N ASP A 87 -3.58 8.10 -11.36
CA ASP A 87 -2.90 9.38 -11.50
C ASP A 87 -2.90 9.80 -12.97
N ARG A 88 -3.05 11.09 -13.23
CA ARG A 88 -3.09 11.63 -14.60
C ARG A 88 -2.22 12.86 -14.76
N ALA A 89 -1.39 12.87 -15.79
CA ALA A 89 -0.69 14.05 -16.23
C ALA A 89 -1.66 15.11 -16.78
N LEU A 90 -1.34 16.38 -16.53
CA LEU A 90 -2.05 17.55 -17.08
C LEU A 90 -1.08 18.39 -17.89
N PRO A 91 -1.61 19.27 -18.78
CA PRO A 91 -0.79 20.21 -19.50
C PRO A 91 0.11 21.04 -18.59
N GLY A 92 1.37 21.21 -19.02
CA GLY A 92 2.37 21.96 -18.25
C GLY A 92 3.04 21.16 -17.13
N GLY A 93 3.00 19.83 -17.17
CA GLY A 93 3.73 18.93 -16.26
C GLY A 93 3.11 18.83 -14.87
N LYS A 94 1.89 19.26 -14.69
CA LYS A 94 1.12 19.02 -13.46
C LYS A 94 0.58 17.61 -13.44
N MET A 95 0.38 17.07 -12.22
CA MET A 95 -0.28 15.78 -12.00
C MET A 95 -1.56 15.98 -11.21
N VAL A 96 -2.60 15.22 -11.54
CA VAL A 96 -3.75 14.97 -10.66
C VAL A 96 -3.57 13.59 -10.08
N GLU A 97 -3.27 13.55 -8.79
CA GLU A 97 -3.21 12.30 -8.06
C GLU A 97 -4.62 11.77 -7.82
N LYS A 98 -4.84 10.50 -8.14
CA LYS A 98 -6.08 9.77 -7.88
C LYS A 98 -7.29 10.45 -8.54
N ASP A 99 -7.18 10.64 -9.88
CA ASP A 99 -8.22 11.27 -10.69
C ASP A 99 -9.46 10.39 -10.81
N ARG A 100 -10.41 10.62 -9.89
CA ARG A 100 -11.69 9.91 -9.84
C ARG A 100 -12.55 10.17 -11.08
N GLU A 101 -12.56 11.40 -11.58
CA GLU A 101 -13.40 11.80 -12.71
C GLU A 101 -12.98 11.05 -13.99
N MET A 102 -11.67 10.90 -14.21
CA MET A 102 -11.16 10.09 -15.32
C MET A 102 -11.59 8.63 -15.18
N VAL A 103 -11.49 8.03 -13.98
CA VAL A 103 -11.96 6.66 -13.75
C VAL A 103 -13.45 6.55 -14.05
N ALA A 104 -14.26 7.50 -13.58
CA ALA A 104 -15.69 7.52 -13.84
C ALA A 104 -16.01 7.50 -15.33
N GLU A 105 -15.35 8.34 -16.13
CA GLU A 105 -15.55 8.36 -17.59
C GLU A 105 -15.11 7.04 -18.25
N LYS A 106 -13.98 6.45 -17.83
CA LYS A 106 -13.51 5.16 -18.39
C LYS A 106 -14.42 3.99 -18.04
N LEU A 107 -15.09 4.04 -16.90
CA LEU A 107 -15.93 2.93 -16.43
C LEU A 107 -17.44 3.12 -16.66
N LYS A 108 -17.86 4.23 -17.21
CA LYS A 108 -19.25 4.65 -17.34
C LYS A 108 -20.12 3.67 -18.14
N THR A 109 -19.65 3.21 -19.26
CA THR A 109 -20.39 2.30 -20.14
C THR A 109 -19.69 0.95 -20.25
N GLU A 110 -20.42 -0.09 -20.66
CA GLU A 110 -19.83 -1.40 -20.92
C GLU A 110 -18.75 -1.33 -22.01
N GLU A 111 -18.98 -0.56 -23.06
CA GLU A 111 -18.05 -0.36 -24.15
C GLU A 111 -16.77 0.33 -23.67
N SER A 112 -16.88 1.43 -22.90
CA SER A 112 -15.70 2.12 -22.37
C SER A 112 -14.91 1.25 -21.41
N ARG A 113 -15.57 0.45 -20.55
CA ARG A 113 -14.93 -0.55 -19.70
C ARG A 113 -14.17 -1.59 -20.52
N TYR A 114 -14.79 -2.11 -21.58
CA TYR A 114 -14.16 -3.10 -22.45
C TYR A 114 -12.91 -2.54 -23.13
N HIS A 115 -12.98 -1.34 -23.68
CA HIS A 115 -11.81 -0.68 -24.28
C HIS A 115 -10.69 -0.48 -23.26
N HIS A 116 -11.03 -0.02 -22.06
CA HIS A 116 -10.05 0.18 -21.01
C HIS A 116 -9.37 -1.15 -20.58
N VAL A 117 -10.14 -2.23 -20.43
CA VAL A 117 -9.60 -3.58 -20.17
C VAL A 117 -8.63 -3.99 -21.28
N LYS A 118 -8.99 -3.78 -22.57
CA LYS A 118 -8.10 -4.13 -23.69
C LYS A 118 -6.80 -3.34 -23.69
N ASP A 119 -6.85 -2.06 -23.32
CA ASP A 119 -5.65 -1.22 -23.22
C ASP A 119 -4.72 -1.71 -22.12
N ILE A 120 -5.25 -2.06 -20.93
CA ILE A 120 -4.46 -2.62 -19.83
C ILE A 120 -3.83 -3.97 -20.23
N ILE A 121 -4.60 -4.87 -20.83
CA ILE A 121 -4.09 -6.19 -21.28
C ILE A 121 -3.01 -6.01 -22.34
N ARG A 122 -3.19 -5.09 -23.30
CA ARG A 122 -2.19 -4.79 -24.32
C ARG A 122 -0.89 -4.31 -23.68
N LEU A 123 -0.96 -3.32 -22.78
CA LEU A 123 0.20 -2.81 -22.08
C LEU A 123 0.92 -3.90 -21.26
N ALA A 124 0.19 -4.73 -20.52
CA ALA A 124 0.77 -5.83 -19.76
C ALA A 124 1.52 -6.84 -20.64
N LYS A 125 0.99 -7.16 -21.82
CA LYS A 125 1.65 -8.02 -22.82
C LYS A 125 2.89 -7.36 -23.42
N GLU A 126 2.82 -6.09 -23.77
CA GLU A 126 3.94 -5.31 -24.30
C GLU A 126 5.10 -5.25 -23.29
N LYS A 127 4.79 -5.09 -22.01
CA LYS A 127 5.78 -5.07 -20.92
C LYS A 127 6.17 -6.48 -20.41
N GLN A 128 5.58 -7.53 -20.97
CA GLN A 128 5.89 -8.93 -20.66
C GLN A 128 5.79 -9.25 -19.15
N VAL A 129 4.81 -8.67 -18.47
CA VAL A 129 4.55 -8.96 -17.05
C VAL A 129 3.68 -10.21 -16.88
N ASP A 130 3.69 -10.79 -15.67
CA ASP A 130 2.95 -12.01 -15.33
C ASP A 130 1.56 -11.72 -14.77
N GLY A 131 1.29 -10.45 -14.43
CA GLY A 131 0.01 -10.04 -13.88
C GLY A 131 -0.20 -8.52 -13.90
N ILE A 132 -1.40 -8.16 -13.52
CA ILE A 132 -1.89 -6.78 -13.49
C ILE A 132 -2.38 -6.48 -12.08
N GLU A 133 -2.03 -5.31 -11.57
CA GLU A 133 -2.64 -4.72 -10.39
C GLU A 133 -3.41 -3.46 -10.79
N VAL A 134 -4.60 -3.30 -10.25
CA VAL A 134 -5.38 -2.07 -10.40
C VAL A 134 -5.47 -1.41 -9.04
N ASP A 135 -4.93 -0.20 -8.94
CA ASP A 135 -4.89 0.62 -7.73
C ASP A 135 -5.60 1.96 -7.99
N TYR A 136 -6.93 1.89 -8.07
CA TYR A 136 -7.77 3.07 -8.26
C TYR A 136 -8.30 3.55 -6.92
N GLU A 137 -7.76 4.66 -6.46
CA GLU A 137 -8.08 5.25 -5.18
C GLU A 137 -9.09 6.42 -5.29
N LYS A 138 -9.67 6.81 -4.13
CA LYS A 138 -10.69 7.88 -3.97
C LYS A 138 -11.99 7.63 -4.74
N ILE A 139 -12.27 6.40 -5.13
CA ILE A 139 -13.52 6.03 -5.81
C ILE A 139 -14.57 5.44 -4.86
N GLY A 140 -14.17 4.99 -3.68
CA GLY A 140 -15.00 4.19 -2.77
C GLY A 140 -16.26 4.88 -2.22
N GLN A 141 -16.36 6.20 -2.30
CA GLN A 141 -17.54 6.95 -1.80
C GLN A 141 -18.65 7.10 -2.87
N ASP A 142 -18.36 6.78 -4.11
CA ASP A 142 -19.30 6.84 -5.22
C ASP A 142 -19.85 5.45 -5.50
N ARG A 143 -21.11 5.20 -5.08
CA ARG A 143 -21.71 3.86 -5.20
C ARG A 143 -21.92 3.43 -6.66
N GLU A 144 -22.25 4.34 -7.55
CA GLU A 144 -22.46 4.03 -8.96
C GLU A 144 -21.12 3.68 -9.61
N LEU A 145 -20.11 4.50 -9.39
CA LEU A 145 -18.75 4.24 -9.84
C LEU A 145 -18.21 2.90 -9.29
N MET A 146 -18.47 2.59 -8.02
CA MET A 146 -18.05 1.32 -7.43
C MET A 146 -18.76 0.11 -8.04
N ASN A 147 -20.02 0.22 -8.46
CA ASN A 147 -20.70 -0.84 -9.19
C ASN A 147 -20.04 -1.04 -10.58
N HIS A 148 -19.75 0.05 -11.30
CA HIS A 148 -19.01 -0.01 -12.56
C HIS A 148 -17.59 -0.57 -12.38
N PHE A 149 -16.95 -0.27 -11.25
CA PHE A 149 -15.64 -0.82 -10.91
C PHE A 149 -15.71 -2.34 -10.66
N CYS A 150 -16.73 -2.84 -9.97
CA CYS A 150 -16.94 -4.29 -9.81
C CYS A 150 -17.15 -4.98 -11.17
N ASP A 151 -17.92 -4.38 -12.08
CA ASP A 151 -18.09 -4.90 -13.43
C ASP A 151 -16.80 -4.89 -14.25
N PHE A 152 -16.04 -3.80 -14.15
CA PHE A 152 -14.73 -3.67 -14.78
C PHE A 152 -13.74 -4.72 -14.27
N THR A 153 -13.63 -4.92 -12.95
CA THR A 153 -12.69 -5.90 -12.39
C THR A 153 -13.04 -7.33 -12.79
N ARG A 154 -14.33 -7.65 -12.89
CA ARG A 154 -14.80 -8.94 -13.41
C ARG A 154 -14.43 -9.13 -14.89
N MET A 155 -14.63 -8.11 -15.72
CA MET A 155 -14.26 -8.14 -17.14
C MET A 155 -12.76 -8.24 -17.32
N LEU A 156 -11.99 -7.48 -16.54
CA LEU A 156 -10.52 -7.53 -16.54
C LEU A 156 -10.00 -8.93 -16.20
N ASP A 157 -10.54 -9.55 -15.16
CA ASP A 157 -10.13 -10.91 -14.75
C ASP A 157 -10.40 -11.94 -15.87
N LEU A 158 -11.56 -11.90 -16.53
CA LEU A 158 -11.89 -12.80 -17.63
C LEU A 158 -10.91 -12.65 -18.80
N GLU A 159 -10.65 -11.42 -19.23
CA GLU A 159 -9.75 -11.14 -20.35
C GLU A 159 -8.28 -11.43 -19.99
N ALA A 160 -7.87 -11.13 -18.74
CA ALA A 160 -6.54 -11.42 -18.24
C ALA A 160 -6.26 -12.94 -18.19
N ARG A 161 -7.21 -13.74 -17.74
CA ARG A 161 -7.10 -15.22 -17.75
C ARG A 161 -6.95 -15.76 -19.17
N ALA A 162 -7.71 -15.24 -20.12
CA ALA A 162 -7.56 -15.60 -21.55
C ALA A 162 -6.18 -15.23 -22.10
N ALA A 163 -5.53 -14.24 -21.49
CA ALA A 163 -4.18 -13.79 -21.80
C ALA A 163 -3.08 -14.43 -20.94
N HIS A 164 -3.41 -15.38 -20.06
CA HIS A 164 -2.52 -16.00 -19.07
C HIS A 164 -1.91 -15.01 -18.06
N LEU A 165 -2.61 -13.93 -17.76
CA LEU A 165 -2.22 -12.93 -16.75
C LEU A 165 -3.02 -13.11 -15.46
N LYS A 166 -2.39 -12.86 -14.32
CA LYS A 166 -3.05 -12.80 -13.00
C LYS A 166 -3.58 -11.39 -12.76
N VAL A 167 -4.62 -11.26 -11.93
CA VAL A 167 -5.19 -9.96 -11.57
C VAL A 167 -5.19 -9.78 -10.04
N ARG A 168 -4.72 -8.63 -9.59
CA ARG A 168 -4.81 -8.15 -8.22
C ARG A 168 -5.55 -6.81 -8.20
N ILE A 169 -6.45 -6.63 -7.25
CA ILE A 169 -7.22 -5.41 -7.05
C ILE A 169 -6.84 -4.82 -5.71
N ILE A 170 -6.26 -3.64 -5.72
CA ILE A 170 -5.83 -2.93 -4.53
C ILE A 170 -7.01 -2.11 -4.01
N LEU A 171 -7.31 -2.23 -2.72
CA LEU A 171 -8.45 -1.57 -2.08
C LEU A 171 -8.00 -0.71 -0.91
N GLU A 172 -8.41 0.57 -0.92
CA GLU A 172 -8.22 1.48 0.22
C GLU A 172 -9.03 1.03 1.45
N PRO A 173 -8.63 1.42 2.67
CA PRO A 173 -9.38 1.13 3.89
C PRO A 173 -10.84 1.64 3.88
N SER A 174 -11.09 2.72 3.15
CA SER A 174 -12.41 3.34 2.99
C SER A 174 -13.32 2.63 2.00
N THR A 175 -12.77 1.79 1.12
CA THR A 175 -13.53 1.12 0.06
C THR A 175 -14.58 0.17 0.63
N PRO A 176 -15.84 0.21 0.14
CA PRO A 176 -16.88 -0.75 0.52
C PRO A 176 -16.54 -2.17 0.05
N MET A 177 -16.31 -3.10 0.98
CA MET A 177 -15.90 -4.48 0.65
C MET A 177 -17.07 -5.46 0.52
N SER A 178 -18.31 -5.02 0.79
CA SER A 178 -19.54 -5.82 0.67
C SER A 178 -20.24 -5.68 -0.68
N LEU A 179 -19.58 -5.10 -1.67
CA LEU A 179 -20.11 -4.97 -3.03
C LEU A 179 -19.97 -6.29 -3.81
N PRO A 180 -20.61 -6.44 -4.98
CA PRO A 180 -20.61 -7.69 -5.75
C PRO A 180 -19.29 -7.91 -6.51
N TYR A 181 -18.19 -7.99 -5.78
CA TYR A 181 -16.89 -8.36 -6.33
C TYR A 181 -16.91 -9.81 -6.86
N SER A 182 -16.09 -10.09 -7.87
CA SER A 182 -15.97 -11.44 -8.46
C SER A 182 -14.91 -12.28 -7.75
N GLU A 183 -15.02 -13.61 -7.79
CA GLU A 183 -14.07 -14.54 -7.14
C GLU A 183 -12.69 -14.64 -7.81
N GLY A 184 -12.54 -14.09 -9.00
CA GLY A 184 -11.34 -14.31 -9.82
C GLY A 184 -10.07 -13.62 -9.35
N PRO A 185 -10.09 -12.32 -9.12
CA PRO A 185 -8.93 -11.56 -8.68
C PRO A 185 -8.47 -11.89 -7.26
N GLU A 186 -7.21 -11.57 -6.94
CA GLU A 186 -6.76 -11.41 -5.56
C GLU A 186 -7.05 -9.99 -5.10
N TYR A 187 -7.70 -9.83 -3.95
CA TYR A 187 -8.00 -8.53 -3.36
C TYR A 187 -6.96 -8.17 -2.30
N VAL A 188 -6.21 -7.11 -2.54
CA VAL A 188 -5.16 -6.61 -1.65
C VAL A 188 -5.69 -5.40 -0.90
N VAL A 189 -5.88 -5.53 0.41
CA VAL A 189 -6.41 -4.44 1.23
C VAL A 189 -5.27 -3.68 1.89
N MET A 190 -5.22 -2.36 1.67
CA MET A 190 -4.30 -1.47 2.35
C MET A 190 -4.62 -1.42 3.84
N MET A 191 -3.75 -1.96 4.67
CA MET A 191 -3.85 -1.89 6.13
C MET A 191 -2.89 -0.84 6.67
N TYR A 192 -2.93 0.35 6.10
CA TYR A 192 -2.08 1.47 6.47
C TYR A 192 -2.78 2.81 6.20
N ASN A 193 -2.09 3.93 6.44
CA ASN A 193 -2.62 5.29 6.40
C ASN A 193 -3.68 5.56 7.48
N LEU A 194 -3.60 4.86 8.62
CA LEU A 194 -4.36 5.24 9.81
C LEU A 194 -3.98 6.68 10.20
N TYR A 195 -2.66 6.95 10.27
CA TYR A 195 -2.10 8.29 10.34
C TYR A 195 -1.16 8.54 9.15
N GLY A 196 -1.01 9.82 8.77
CA GLY A 196 -0.20 10.23 7.64
C GLY A 196 -0.20 11.74 7.45
N THR A 197 0.12 12.20 6.26
CA THR A 197 0.13 13.65 5.94
C THR A 197 -1.25 14.31 6.04
N HIS A 198 -2.32 13.52 6.06
CA HIS A 198 -3.71 13.96 6.20
C HIS A 198 -4.16 14.14 7.67
N SER A 199 -3.35 13.71 8.63
CA SER A 199 -3.71 13.66 10.06
C SER A 199 -2.66 14.34 10.95
N GLY A 200 -2.83 14.28 12.27
CA GLY A 200 -1.79 14.49 13.27
C GLY A 200 -0.82 13.32 13.35
N PRO A 201 0.20 13.40 14.24
CA PRO A 201 1.19 12.33 14.44
C PRO A 201 0.56 11.02 14.90
N GLY A 202 1.12 9.90 14.42
CA GLY A 202 0.71 8.56 14.80
C GLY A 202 1.23 7.48 13.85
N PRO A 203 1.05 6.19 14.19
CA PRO A 203 1.50 5.07 13.41
C PRO A 203 0.67 4.90 12.12
N LYS A 204 1.27 4.29 11.11
CA LYS A 204 0.55 3.97 9.86
C LYS A 204 -0.55 2.92 10.05
N ALA A 205 -0.39 2.05 11.04
CA ALA A 205 -1.38 1.08 11.49
C ALA A 205 -1.14 0.73 12.96
N ASP A 206 -2.17 0.25 13.62
CA ASP A 206 -2.14 -0.36 14.93
C ASP A 206 -2.99 -1.63 14.94
N ARG A 207 -3.02 -2.32 16.09
CA ARG A 207 -3.79 -3.57 16.26
C ARG A 207 -5.27 -3.38 15.87
N ASP A 208 -5.93 -2.41 16.46
CA ASP A 208 -7.36 -2.19 16.27
C ASP A 208 -7.72 -1.91 14.81
N PHE A 209 -6.90 -1.11 14.15
CA PHE A 209 -7.08 -0.79 12.75
C PHE A 209 -6.92 -2.03 11.86
N ILE A 210 -5.86 -2.83 12.07
CA ILE A 210 -5.63 -4.07 11.32
C ILE A 210 -6.78 -5.06 11.53
N GLU A 211 -7.20 -5.31 12.78
CA GLU A 211 -8.33 -6.19 13.09
C GLU A 211 -9.64 -5.70 12.47
N LYS A 212 -9.87 -4.39 12.47
CA LYS A 212 -11.01 -3.79 11.80
C LYS A 212 -11.00 -4.05 10.29
N MET A 213 -9.83 -3.94 9.64
CA MET A 213 -9.71 -4.22 8.21
C MET A 213 -9.89 -5.71 7.93
N LEU A 214 -9.31 -6.61 8.73
CA LEU A 214 -9.50 -8.06 8.61
C LEU A 214 -10.98 -8.44 8.70
N LYS A 215 -11.74 -7.86 9.64
CA LYS A 215 -13.20 -8.05 9.74
C LYS A 215 -13.94 -7.57 8.48
N LYS A 216 -13.54 -6.47 7.88
CA LYS A 216 -14.13 -5.99 6.61
C LYS A 216 -13.82 -6.91 5.44
N MET A 217 -12.60 -7.48 5.38
CA MET A 217 -12.17 -8.37 4.30
C MET A 217 -12.94 -9.69 4.23
N VAL A 218 -13.64 -10.08 5.28
CA VAL A 218 -14.48 -11.30 5.27
C VAL A 218 -15.50 -11.26 4.14
N HIS A 219 -15.98 -10.08 3.76
CA HIS A 219 -16.98 -9.89 2.70
C HIS A 219 -16.41 -9.99 1.27
N LEU A 220 -15.10 -9.91 1.11
CA LEU A 220 -14.46 -10.06 -0.21
C LEU A 220 -14.46 -11.54 -0.61
N PRO A 221 -14.77 -11.85 -1.87
CA PRO A 221 -14.68 -13.22 -2.37
C PRO A 221 -13.21 -13.58 -2.70
N GLY A 222 -12.97 -14.88 -2.92
CA GLY A 222 -11.71 -15.38 -3.46
C GLY A 222 -10.48 -15.15 -2.58
N LYS A 223 -9.34 -14.93 -3.23
CA LYS A 223 -8.05 -14.73 -2.55
C LYS A 223 -7.95 -13.33 -1.97
N LYS A 224 -7.33 -13.24 -0.80
CA LYS A 224 -7.17 -11.99 -0.05
C LYS A 224 -5.73 -11.81 0.38
N ALA A 225 -5.24 -10.59 0.30
CA ALA A 225 -3.93 -10.19 0.77
C ALA A 225 -4.02 -8.94 1.64
N ALA A 226 -3.15 -8.83 2.62
CA ALA A 226 -2.96 -7.61 3.40
C ALA A 226 -1.79 -6.81 2.82
N ALA A 227 -1.93 -5.50 2.70
CA ALA A 227 -0.81 -4.63 2.37
C ALA A 227 -0.45 -3.77 3.58
N PHE A 228 0.84 -3.73 3.93
CA PHE A 228 1.38 -2.88 4.98
C PHE A 228 2.37 -1.87 4.41
N SER A 229 2.49 -0.69 5.04
CA SER A 229 3.42 0.34 4.60
C SER A 229 4.67 0.38 5.46
N THR A 230 5.82 0.27 4.81
CA THR A 230 7.13 0.54 5.40
C THR A 230 7.36 2.05 5.60
N GLY A 231 8.41 2.43 6.33
CA GLY A 231 8.69 3.83 6.63
C GLY A 231 7.60 4.51 7.45
N GLY A 232 7.46 5.80 7.29
CA GLY A 232 6.56 6.57 8.15
C GLY A 232 6.27 7.98 7.67
N CYS A 233 6.01 8.84 8.63
CA CYS A 233 5.78 10.26 8.40
C CYS A 233 6.53 11.12 9.41
N LEU A 234 6.81 12.34 8.99
CA LEU A 234 7.31 13.42 9.80
C LEU A 234 6.27 14.54 9.82
N TRP A 235 5.97 15.06 11.00
CA TRP A 235 5.11 16.22 11.22
C TRP A 235 5.91 17.32 11.87
N GLN A 236 5.88 18.50 11.28
CA GLN A 236 6.44 19.71 11.86
C GLN A 236 5.29 20.50 12.50
N ASP A 237 5.43 20.84 13.77
CA ASP A 237 4.52 21.76 14.43
C ASP A 237 5.02 23.20 14.22
N SER A 238 4.17 24.06 13.68
CA SER A 238 4.48 25.46 13.47
C SER A 238 3.95 26.32 14.62
N HIS A 239 4.74 26.49 15.67
CA HIS A 239 4.40 27.39 16.77
C HIS A 239 4.55 28.89 16.46
N LEU A 240 5.02 29.27 15.27
CA LEU A 240 5.16 30.68 14.92
C LEU A 240 3.88 31.19 14.24
N LEU A 241 3.02 31.84 15.00
CA LEU A 241 1.89 32.67 14.57
C LEU A 241 0.65 32.00 13.95
N GLY A 242 0.39 30.72 14.11
CA GLY A 242 -0.91 30.13 13.77
C GLY A 242 -1.38 30.24 12.29
N LEU A 243 -0.55 30.77 11.40
CA LEU A 243 -0.90 31.15 10.03
C LEU A 243 -0.33 30.26 8.93
N LEU A 244 0.60 29.37 9.25
CA LEU A 244 1.16 28.41 8.28
C LEU A 244 1.06 27.01 8.88
N GLY A 245 0.20 26.17 8.35
CA GLY A 245 0.11 24.77 8.71
C GLY A 245 1.50 24.10 8.64
N GLY A 246 1.87 23.30 9.67
CA GLY A 246 3.16 22.64 9.75
C GLY A 246 3.40 21.73 8.54
N LYS A 247 4.65 21.56 8.14
CA LYS A 247 5.00 20.66 7.04
C LYS A 247 4.81 19.22 7.47
N LYS A 248 4.24 18.42 6.60
CA LYS A 248 4.07 16.98 6.78
C LYS A 248 4.62 16.27 5.56
N LYS A 249 5.39 15.22 5.75
CA LYS A 249 5.93 14.43 4.64
C LYS A 249 6.04 12.95 4.98
N TYR A 250 5.90 12.10 3.98
CA TYR A 250 6.31 10.71 4.08
C TYR A 250 7.83 10.62 4.12
N ILE A 251 8.35 9.70 4.92
CA ILE A 251 9.77 9.41 5.06
C ILE A 251 10.01 7.90 5.03
N THR A 252 11.18 7.52 4.55
CA THR A 252 11.62 6.12 4.62
C THR A 252 12.16 5.79 6.02
N GLU A 253 12.31 4.49 6.33
CA GLU A 253 12.97 4.05 7.56
C GLU A 253 14.38 4.62 7.68
N SER A 254 15.17 4.56 6.61
CA SER A 254 16.54 5.10 6.59
C SER A 254 16.60 6.62 6.81
N GLU A 255 15.58 7.37 6.34
CA GLU A 255 15.45 8.80 6.66
C GLU A 255 15.10 9.02 8.13
N ALA A 256 14.19 8.22 8.71
CA ALA A 256 13.83 8.31 10.12
C ALA A 256 15.02 8.02 11.03
N ILE A 257 15.79 6.96 10.75
CA ILE A 257 17.02 6.62 11.47
C ILE A 257 18.03 7.76 11.43
N ARG A 258 18.29 8.33 10.24
CA ARG A 258 19.21 9.46 10.09
C ARG A 258 18.76 10.70 10.85
N LEU A 259 17.46 10.99 10.90
CA LEU A 259 16.91 12.08 11.69
C LEU A 259 17.13 11.85 13.19
N ALA A 260 16.87 10.63 13.67
CA ALA A 260 17.11 10.28 15.07
C ALA A 260 18.59 10.47 15.47
N GLU A 261 19.51 9.97 14.65
CA GLU A 261 20.96 10.13 14.85
C GLU A 261 21.40 11.61 14.85
N THR A 262 20.94 12.37 13.84
CA THR A 262 21.29 13.79 13.67
C THR A 262 20.86 14.64 14.85
N HIS A 263 19.69 14.34 15.41
CA HIS A 263 19.11 15.10 16.52
C HIS A 263 19.30 14.44 17.90
N HIS A 264 20.10 13.35 17.96
CA HIS A 264 20.34 12.58 19.20
C HIS A 264 19.03 12.15 19.88
N ALA A 265 17.99 11.89 19.10
CA ALA A 265 16.71 11.39 19.59
C ALA A 265 16.77 9.86 19.72
N VAL A 266 16.11 9.32 20.72
CA VAL A 266 16.01 7.87 20.94
C VAL A 266 14.62 7.41 20.53
N PRO A 267 14.48 6.60 19.46
CA PRO A 267 13.19 6.05 19.09
C PRO A 267 12.65 5.11 20.16
N GLU A 268 11.39 5.26 20.49
CA GLU A 268 10.64 4.40 21.40
C GLU A 268 9.64 3.56 20.62
N ARG A 269 9.49 2.29 21.00
CA ARG A 269 8.52 1.39 20.38
C ARG A 269 7.18 1.49 21.07
N ASP A 270 6.16 1.83 20.31
CA ASP A 270 4.78 1.86 20.79
C ASP A 270 4.22 0.42 20.92
N PRO A 271 3.69 0.04 22.08
CA PRO A 271 3.24 -1.34 22.34
C PRO A 271 1.96 -1.73 21.57
N GLU A 272 1.14 -0.78 21.16
CA GLU A 272 -0.14 -1.05 20.49
C GLU A 272 0.03 -1.21 18.96
N SER A 273 0.90 -0.42 18.39
CA SER A 273 1.20 -0.45 16.95
C SER A 273 2.47 -1.22 16.59
N ALA A 274 3.36 -1.46 17.55
CA ALA A 274 4.74 -1.90 17.33
C ALA A 274 5.59 -0.94 16.47
N ALA A 275 5.08 0.23 16.10
CA ALA A 275 5.83 1.25 15.39
C ALA A 275 6.82 1.98 16.30
N LEU A 276 7.83 2.56 15.71
CA LEU A 276 8.80 3.42 16.39
C LEU A 276 8.39 4.89 16.29
N HIS A 277 8.63 5.66 17.34
CA HIS A 277 8.40 7.09 17.31
C HIS A 277 9.45 7.85 18.13
N PHE A 278 9.67 9.09 17.75
CA PHE A 278 10.49 10.03 18.51
C PHE A 278 10.11 11.47 18.14
N SER A 279 10.51 12.42 18.98
CA SER A 279 10.34 13.85 18.74
C SER A 279 11.66 14.58 18.89
N TYR A 280 11.83 15.68 18.16
CA TYR A 280 13.00 16.55 18.31
C TYR A 280 12.62 18.01 18.05
N LYS A 281 13.55 18.92 18.35
CA LYS A 281 13.39 20.35 18.08
C LYS A 281 14.52 20.85 17.20
N GLU A 282 14.16 21.67 16.20
CA GLU A 282 15.10 22.31 15.31
C GLU A 282 14.58 23.69 14.91
N ASN A 283 15.44 24.71 14.95
CA ASN A 283 15.12 26.10 14.55
C ASN A 283 13.81 26.64 15.14
N GLY A 284 13.51 26.30 16.38
CA GLY A 284 12.30 26.76 17.08
C GLY A 284 11.01 26.01 16.76
N SER A 285 11.07 25.02 15.87
CA SER A 285 9.96 24.12 15.55
C SER A 285 10.11 22.78 16.28
N SER A 286 8.99 22.15 16.61
CA SER A 286 8.94 20.76 17.09
C SER A 286 8.61 19.84 15.92
N PHE A 287 9.19 18.65 15.99
CA PHE A 287 8.97 17.60 14.97
C PHE A 287 8.62 16.31 15.68
N ASP A 288 7.61 15.63 15.14
CA ASP A 288 7.23 14.28 15.52
C ASP A 288 7.47 13.34 14.35
N VAL A 289 8.07 12.18 14.65
CA VAL A 289 8.36 11.12 13.66
C VAL A 289 7.76 9.82 14.15
N TRP A 290 7.01 9.15 13.26
CA TRP A 290 6.53 7.79 13.45
C TRP A 290 6.91 6.97 12.23
N TYR A 291 7.45 5.75 12.44
CA TYR A 291 7.85 4.87 11.34
C TYR A 291 7.79 3.39 11.73
N GLY A 292 7.60 2.55 10.72
CA GLY A 292 7.68 1.10 10.85
C GLY A 292 9.05 0.60 10.40
N ASP A 293 9.65 -0.26 11.20
CA ASP A 293 10.83 -1.04 10.89
C ASP A 293 10.48 -2.52 10.63
N ARG A 294 11.49 -3.36 10.45
CA ARG A 294 11.31 -4.80 10.30
C ARG A 294 10.50 -5.45 11.43
N GLU A 295 10.71 -5.07 12.69
CA GLU A 295 9.98 -5.64 13.83
C GLU A 295 8.51 -5.24 13.77
N THR A 296 8.21 -4.01 13.38
CA THR A 296 6.86 -3.54 13.10
C THR A 296 6.19 -4.39 12.01
N MET A 297 6.89 -4.63 10.89
CA MET A 297 6.37 -5.46 9.81
C MET A 297 6.12 -6.90 10.27
N ASN A 298 7.06 -7.51 10.99
CA ASN A 298 6.87 -8.87 11.54
C ASN A 298 5.65 -8.93 12.48
N ALA A 299 5.42 -7.90 13.29
CA ALA A 299 4.27 -7.84 14.19
C ALA A 299 2.94 -7.77 13.42
N TRP A 300 2.85 -6.95 12.38
CA TRP A 300 1.64 -6.80 11.56
C TRP A 300 1.39 -8.04 10.69
N ILE A 301 2.44 -8.64 10.12
CA ILE A 301 2.35 -9.90 9.38
C ILE A 301 1.85 -11.01 10.29
N THR A 302 2.43 -11.14 11.49
CA THR A 302 2.01 -12.15 12.48
C THR A 302 0.52 -12.01 12.82
N LEU A 303 0.06 -10.78 13.05
CA LEU A 303 -1.36 -10.52 13.35
C LEU A 303 -2.26 -10.94 12.18
N ALA A 304 -1.94 -10.53 10.97
CA ALA A 304 -2.74 -10.86 9.79
C ALA A 304 -2.73 -12.37 9.46
N ALA A 305 -1.57 -13.02 9.56
CA ALA A 305 -1.41 -14.44 9.28
C ALA A 305 -2.18 -15.33 10.27
N ASN A 306 -2.19 -14.96 11.55
CA ASN A 306 -2.96 -15.65 12.57
C ASN A 306 -4.49 -15.52 12.38
N GLU A 307 -4.94 -14.49 11.65
CA GLU A 307 -6.33 -14.31 11.22
C GLU A 307 -6.60 -14.91 9.82
N GLY A 308 -5.70 -15.74 9.30
CA GLY A 308 -5.87 -16.52 8.08
C GLY A 308 -5.46 -15.83 6.78
N ILE A 309 -4.75 -14.71 6.83
CA ILE A 309 -4.16 -14.09 5.64
C ILE A 309 -2.88 -14.81 5.26
N SER A 310 -2.83 -15.36 4.06
CA SER A 310 -1.68 -16.12 3.54
C SER A 310 -0.86 -15.35 2.48
N SER A 311 -1.23 -14.12 2.18
CA SER A 311 -0.52 -13.27 1.20
C SER A 311 -0.39 -11.86 1.77
N VAL A 312 0.84 -11.34 1.77
CA VAL A 312 1.15 -10.00 2.29
C VAL A 312 1.97 -9.23 1.25
N SER A 313 1.66 -7.96 1.12
CA SER A 313 2.37 -7.04 0.25
C SER A 313 2.94 -5.87 1.07
N LEU A 314 4.17 -5.44 0.77
CA LEU A 314 4.80 -4.33 1.49
C LEU A 314 4.94 -3.12 0.57
N TRP A 315 4.36 -2.03 0.96
CA TRP A 315 4.51 -0.72 0.35
C TRP A 315 5.59 0.07 1.10
N ARG A 316 6.76 0.18 0.63
CA ARG A 316 7.42 -0.25 -0.58
C ARG A 316 8.91 -0.52 -0.33
N LEU A 317 9.61 -1.12 -1.27
CA LEU A 317 11.08 -1.15 -1.29
C LEU A 317 11.63 0.25 -1.60
N GLY A 318 12.79 0.55 -1.06
CA GLY A 318 13.48 1.83 -1.19
C GLY A 318 13.62 2.55 0.16
N GLY A 319 14.72 2.30 0.89
CA GLY A 319 15.03 2.91 2.18
C GLY A 319 14.49 2.15 3.39
N VAL A 320 14.46 0.82 3.31
CA VAL A 320 14.05 -0.09 4.37
C VAL A 320 15.05 -1.24 4.54
N ASP A 321 15.18 -1.77 5.76
CA ASP A 321 15.96 -2.98 6.03
C ASP A 321 15.03 -4.18 6.26
N MET A 322 14.93 -5.04 5.25
CA MET A 322 14.10 -6.25 5.28
C MET A 322 14.87 -7.50 5.71
N ASN A 323 16.16 -7.42 6.08
CA ASN A 323 16.90 -8.56 6.55
C ASN A 323 16.29 -9.11 7.85
N GLY A 324 15.86 -10.39 7.84
CA GLY A 324 15.19 -11.03 8.97
C GLY A 324 13.67 -10.77 9.05
N LEU A 325 13.07 -10.29 7.97
CA LEU A 325 11.62 -10.37 7.78
C LEU A 325 11.21 -11.86 7.71
N ARG A 326 10.10 -12.20 8.34
CA ARG A 326 9.67 -13.60 8.50
C ARG A 326 8.51 -13.91 7.55
N LYS A 327 8.55 -15.12 7.00
CA LYS A 327 7.46 -15.72 6.22
C LYS A 327 6.71 -16.80 7.02
N ASP A 328 7.19 -17.12 8.22
CA ASP A 328 6.69 -18.17 9.11
C ASP A 328 7.02 -17.90 10.60
#